data_08ec76f88b3579bb49e6ef891cdab9eb
#
_entry.id   08ec76f88b3579bb49e6ef891cdab9eb
#
_cell.length_a   1.000
_cell.length_b   1.000
_cell.length_c   1.000
_cell.angle_alpha   90.00
_cell.angle_beta   90.00
_cell.angle_gamma   90.00
#
_symmetry.space_group_name_H-M   'P 1'
#
loop_
_entity.id
_entity.type
_entity.pdbx_description
1 polymer ?
#
loop_
_entity_poly.entity_id
_entity_poly.type
_entity_poly.pdbx_seq_one_letter_code
_entity_poly.pdbx_strand_id
1 'polypeptide(L)'
;LQDMRHLLEALHILFAIFAIGPLVHAATTAARGVKAGDASAVAGSARTVKIYGYASIAVAVLGFGLVQPKWDNRFGDTWVWLSLVLYLVSLAVVFALLLPSLQGAAKALTGSTVSTGGAVDAGASAATGGSAAEAFTARIAAGGGLVALIFAVIVFLMVFKPGS
;
A
#
# COMPACT_ATOMS: atom_id res chain seq x y z
N LEU A 1 -1.54 29.55 -18.72
CA LEU A 1 -1.02 29.17 -17.39
C LEU A 1 -2.05 28.40 -16.55
N GLN A 2 -3.35 28.76 -16.65
CA GLN A 2 -4.41 28.00 -15.98
C GLN A 2 -4.58 26.61 -16.57
N ASP A 3 -4.48 26.49 -17.89
CA ASP A 3 -4.56 25.20 -18.58
C ASP A 3 -3.48 24.21 -18.11
N MET A 4 -2.27 24.71 -17.87
CA MET A 4 -1.16 23.91 -17.33
C MET A 4 -1.47 23.39 -15.92
N ARG A 5 -2.06 24.24 -15.06
CA ARG A 5 -2.50 23.85 -13.72
C ARG A 5 -3.54 22.74 -13.78
N HIS A 6 -4.61 22.92 -14.55
CA HIS A 6 -5.67 21.93 -14.69
C HIS A 6 -5.15 20.60 -15.26
N LEU A 7 -4.21 20.66 -16.21
CA LEU A 7 -3.57 19.45 -16.72
C LEU A 7 -2.77 18.71 -15.63
N LEU A 8 -1.97 19.43 -14.85
CA LEU A 8 -1.21 18.83 -13.74
C LEU A 8 -2.12 18.27 -12.64
N GLU A 9 -3.20 18.98 -12.30
CA GLU A 9 -4.20 18.50 -11.34
C GLU A 9 -4.87 17.22 -11.86
N ALA A 10 -5.30 17.20 -13.10
CA ALA A 10 -5.92 16.02 -13.72
C ALA A 10 -4.97 14.82 -13.76
N LEU A 11 -3.71 15.04 -14.15
CA LEU A 11 -2.68 14.01 -14.16
C LEU A 11 -2.39 13.49 -12.75
N HIS A 12 -2.25 14.39 -11.77
CA HIS A 12 -2.00 14.01 -10.37
C HIS A 12 -3.14 13.14 -9.84
N ILE A 13 -4.40 13.54 -10.04
CA ILE A 13 -5.58 12.78 -9.61
C ILE A 13 -5.64 11.43 -10.32
N LEU A 14 -5.43 11.41 -11.63
CA LEU A 14 -5.46 10.19 -12.44
C LEU A 14 -4.40 9.19 -11.95
N PHE A 15 -3.15 9.62 -11.81
CA PHE A 15 -2.07 8.78 -11.32
C PHE A 15 -2.30 8.34 -9.88
N ALA A 16 -2.89 9.19 -9.02
CA ALA A 16 -3.24 8.82 -7.65
C ALA A 16 -4.24 7.66 -7.63
N ILE A 17 -5.30 7.71 -8.42
CA ILE A 17 -6.30 6.63 -8.54
C ILE A 17 -5.64 5.33 -8.99
N PHE A 18 -4.81 5.40 -10.06
CA PHE A 18 -4.14 4.22 -10.61
C PHE A 18 -3.04 3.65 -9.73
N ALA A 19 -2.39 4.46 -8.87
CA ALA A 19 -1.36 3.98 -7.95
C ALA A 19 -1.96 3.42 -6.66
N ILE A 20 -2.96 4.10 -6.09
CA ILE A 20 -3.52 3.76 -4.76
C ILE A 20 -4.51 2.61 -4.85
N GLY A 21 -5.36 2.58 -5.89
CA GLY A 21 -6.39 1.56 -6.06
C GLY A 21 -5.82 0.13 -6.04
N PRO A 22 -4.85 -0.21 -6.89
CA PRO A 22 -4.23 -1.54 -6.91
C PRO A 22 -3.50 -1.89 -5.61
N LEU A 23 -2.92 -0.91 -4.91
CA LEU A 23 -2.22 -1.12 -3.65
C LEU A 23 -3.17 -1.59 -2.54
N VAL A 24 -4.33 -0.93 -2.40
CA VAL A 24 -5.37 -1.32 -1.44
C VAL A 24 -6.00 -2.66 -1.83
N HIS A 25 -6.25 -2.87 -3.13
CA HIS A 25 -6.78 -4.14 -3.63
C HIS A 25 -5.84 -5.31 -3.36
N ALA A 26 -4.53 -5.11 -3.55
CA ALA A 26 -3.53 -6.15 -3.29
C ALA A 26 -3.50 -6.59 -1.82
N ALA A 27 -3.69 -5.68 -0.86
CA ALA A 27 -3.76 -6.01 0.56
C ALA A 27 -4.97 -6.90 0.88
N THR A 28 -6.14 -6.60 0.32
CA THR A 28 -7.34 -7.43 0.51
C THR A 28 -7.24 -8.79 -0.16
N THR A 29 -6.67 -8.86 -1.36
CA THR A 29 -6.41 -10.10 -2.10
C THR A 29 -5.42 -10.98 -1.34
N ALA A 30 -4.35 -10.40 -0.80
CA ALA A 30 -3.37 -11.12 0.00
C ALA A 30 -3.98 -11.75 1.26
N ALA A 31 -4.82 -11.01 2.00
CA ALA A 31 -5.49 -11.53 3.19
C ALA A 31 -6.39 -12.73 2.86
N ARG A 32 -7.06 -12.71 1.71
CA ARG A 32 -7.84 -13.87 1.21
C ARG A 32 -6.92 -15.02 0.79
N GLY A 33 -5.81 -14.72 0.10
CA GLY A 33 -4.81 -15.71 -0.31
C GLY A 33 -4.20 -16.46 0.87
N VAL A 34 -3.88 -15.76 1.97
CA VAL A 34 -3.39 -16.40 3.20
C VAL A 34 -4.43 -17.38 3.76
N LYS A 35 -5.70 -16.96 3.86
CA LYS A 35 -6.79 -17.81 4.35
C LYS A 35 -7.04 -19.02 3.46
N ALA A 36 -6.80 -18.89 2.14
CA ALA A 36 -6.96 -19.98 1.17
C ALA A 36 -5.72 -20.87 1.04
N GLY A 37 -4.61 -20.53 1.72
CA GLY A 37 -3.33 -21.24 1.56
C GLY A 37 -2.65 -21.01 0.19
N ASP A 38 -3.06 -19.97 -0.55
CA ASP A 38 -2.57 -19.69 -1.90
C ASP A 38 -1.33 -18.78 -1.84
N ALA A 39 -0.16 -19.42 -1.81
CA ALA A 39 1.15 -18.75 -1.81
C ALA A 39 1.34 -17.86 -3.05
N SER A 40 0.79 -18.26 -4.20
CA SER A 40 0.96 -17.53 -5.46
C SER A 40 0.19 -16.20 -5.46
N ALA A 41 -1.04 -16.20 -4.95
CA ALA A 41 -1.85 -15.00 -4.78
C ALA A 41 -1.19 -14.00 -3.80
N VAL A 42 -0.61 -14.51 -2.70
CA VAL A 42 0.11 -13.67 -1.73
C VAL A 42 1.38 -13.08 -2.33
N ALA A 43 2.17 -13.89 -3.05
CA ALA A 43 3.38 -13.42 -3.73
C ALA A 43 3.06 -12.39 -4.83
N GLY A 44 2.01 -12.62 -5.61
CA GLY A 44 1.50 -11.67 -6.60
C GLY A 44 1.10 -10.34 -5.97
N SER A 45 0.40 -10.39 -4.84
CA SER A 45 0.03 -9.20 -4.07
C SER A 45 1.25 -8.44 -3.54
N ALA A 46 2.29 -9.13 -3.06
CA ALA A 46 3.54 -8.51 -2.62
C ALA A 46 4.24 -7.77 -3.77
N ARG A 47 4.25 -8.37 -4.97
CA ARG A 47 4.79 -7.73 -6.18
C ARG A 47 4.00 -6.48 -6.56
N THR A 48 2.68 -6.56 -6.52
CA THR A 48 1.79 -5.42 -6.79
C THR A 48 2.04 -4.29 -5.80
N VAL A 49 2.05 -4.57 -4.49
CA VAL A 49 2.34 -3.58 -3.44
C VAL A 49 3.70 -2.91 -3.67
N LYS A 50 4.73 -3.68 -4.03
CA LYS A 50 6.05 -3.13 -4.32
C LYS A 50 6.04 -2.18 -5.52
N ILE A 51 5.45 -2.58 -6.65
CA ILE A 51 5.40 -1.78 -7.87
C ILE A 51 4.61 -0.49 -7.64
N TYR A 52 3.41 -0.60 -7.08
CA TYR A 52 2.53 0.56 -6.88
C TYR A 52 2.96 1.44 -5.70
N GLY A 53 3.66 0.88 -4.71
CA GLY A 53 4.34 1.64 -3.69
C GLY A 53 5.40 2.58 -4.29
N TYR A 54 6.22 2.09 -5.21
CA TYR A 54 7.16 2.96 -5.94
C TYR A 54 6.46 3.92 -6.91
N ALA A 55 5.42 3.48 -7.61
CA ALA A 55 4.65 4.34 -8.50
C ALA A 55 4.00 5.52 -7.76
N SER A 56 3.62 5.34 -6.48
CA SER A 56 3.06 6.42 -5.67
C SER A 56 4.05 7.57 -5.44
N ILE A 57 5.36 7.30 -5.51
CA ILE A 57 6.39 8.35 -5.40
C ILE A 57 6.30 9.31 -6.60
N ALA A 58 6.02 8.80 -7.81
CA ALA A 58 5.79 9.64 -8.97
C ALA A 58 4.56 10.54 -8.79
N VAL A 59 3.50 10.03 -8.15
CA VAL A 59 2.32 10.82 -7.80
C VAL A 59 2.68 11.97 -6.85
N ALA A 60 3.51 11.70 -5.84
CA ALA A 60 3.99 12.73 -4.92
C ALA A 60 4.81 13.80 -5.63
N VAL A 61 5.70 13.41 -6.55
CA VAL A 61 6.51 14.35 -7.34
C VAL A 61 5.61 15.26 -8.19
N LEU A 62 4.56 14.71 -8.83
CA LEU A 62 3.56 15.52 -9.55
C LEU A 62 2.83 16.48 -8.60
N GLY A 63 2.49 16.01 -7.38
CA GLY A 63 1.88 16.84 -6.35
C GLY A 63 2.77 18.02 -5.94
N PHE A 64 4.08 17.82 -5.81
CA PHE A 64 5.01 18.91 -5.56
C PHE A 64 5.02 19.98 -6.68
N GLY A 65 4.82 19.56 -7.92
CA GLY A 65 4.67 20.48 -9.06
C GLY A 65 3.45 21.40 -8.95
N LEU A 66 2.42 21.00 -8.18
CA LEU A 66 1.21 21.78 -7.95
C LEU A 66 1.32 22.76 -6.80
N VAL A 67 2.33 22.60 -5.92
CA VAL A 67 2.55 23.51 -4.78
C VAL A 67 3.38 24.71 -5.24
N GLN A 68 2.71 25.73 -5.75
CA GLN A 68 3.36 26.95 -6.24
C GLN A 68 2.54 28.19 -5.81
N PRO A 69 3.21 29.27 -5.35
CA PRO A 69 2.53 30.50 -4.93
C PRO A 69 1.63 31.12 -6.01
N LYS A 70 2.01 30.96 -7.30
CA LYS A 70 1.23 31.43 -8.44
C LYS A 70 -0.13 30.75 -8.61
N TRP A 71 -0.39 29.66 -7.88
CA TRP A 71 -1.63 28.88 -7.90
C TRP A 71 -2.31 28.82 -6.52
N ASP A 72 -2.00 29.77 -5.64
CA ASP A 72 -2.50 29.87 -4.26
C ASP A 72 -2.22 28.62 -3.39
N ASN A 73 -1.21 27.86 -3.72
CA ASN A 73 -0.75 26.72 -2.94
C ASN A 73 0.71 26.98 -2.52
N ARG A 74 0.94 27.03 -1.21
CA ARG A 74 2.27 27.30 -0.66
C ARG A 74 2.76 26.10 0.17
N PHE A 75 4.07 25.88 0.19
CA PHE A 75 4.65 24.87 1.09
C PHE A 75 4.44 25.18 2.58
N GLY A 76 4.11 26.42 2.94
CA GLY A 76 3.77 26.82 4.31
C GLY A 76 2.34 26.50 4.72
N ASP A 77 1.47 26.12 3.81
CA ASP A 77 0.08 25.82 4.10
C ASP A 77 -0.04 24.54 4.95
N THR A 78 -0.83 24.58 6.00
CA THR A 78 -0.97 23.48 6.97
C THR A 78 -1.41 22.17 6.31
N TRP A 79 -2.32 22.25 5.34
CA TRP A 79 -2.83 21.07 4.64
C TRP A 79 -1.75 20.38 3.80
N VAL A 80 -0.80 21.14 3.22
CA VAL A 80 0.33 20.59 2.43
C VAL A 80 1.26 19.79 3.33
N TRP A 81 1.66 20.38 4.46
CA TRP A 81 2.52 19.71 5.43
C TRP A 81 1.87 18.46 6.01
N LEU A 82 0.60 18.57 6.39
CA LEU A 82 -0.13 17.44 6.98
C LEU A 82 -0.27 16.29 5.97
N SER A 83 -0.60 16.62 4.71
CA SER A 83 -0.68 15.61 3.63
C SER A 83 0.67 14.96 3.35
N LEU A 84 1.75 15.72 3.38
CA LEU A 84 3.10 15.21 3.18
C LEU A 84 3.52 14.25 4.31
N VAL A 85 3.30 14.62 5.56
CA VAL A 85 3.59 13.78 6.73
C VAL A 85 2.77 12.49 6.65
N LEU A 86 1.47 12.57 6.39
CA LEU A 86 0.60 11.40 6.24
C LEU A 86 1.05 10.50 5.08
N TYR A 87 1.48 11.09 3.97
CA TYR A 87 2.03 10.32 2.84
C TYR A 87 3.30 9.57 3.24
N LEU A 88 4.23 10.22 3.93
CA LEU A 88 5.47 9.57 4.42
C LEU A 88 5.17 8.44 5.41
N VAL A 89 4.21 8.64 6.31
CA VAL A 89 3.73 7.60 7.23
C VAL A 89 3.13 6.42 6.44
N SER A 90 2.30 6.71 5.43
CA SER A 90 1.73 5.67 4.57
C SER A 90 2.81 4.88 3.85
N LEU A 91 3.83 5.56 3.31
CA LEU A 91 4.96 4.93 2.64
C LEU A 91 5.76 4.02 3.60
N ALA A 92 5.98 4.49 4.83
CA ALA A 92 6.62 3.69 5.87
C ALA A 92 5.79 2.43 6.22
N VAL A 93 4.47 2.55 6.35
CA VAL A 93 3.58 1.40 6.59
C VAL A 93 3.64 0.41 5.42
N VAL A 94 3.66 0.89 4.18
CA VAL A 94 3.75 0.02 2.99
C VAL A 94 5.06 -0.75 2.97
N PHE A 95 6.20 -0.08 3.13
CA PHE A 95 7.51 -0.72 2.96
C PHE A 95 8.04 -1.41 4.23
N ALA A 96 7.73 -0.90 5.41
CA ALA A 96 8.23 -1.46 6.67
C ALA A 96 7.28 -2.49 7.32
N LEU A 97 5.98 -2.42 7.05
CA LEU A 97 5.00 -3.32 7.65
C LEU A 97 4.32 -4.23 6.61
N LEU A 98 3.70 -3.64 5.58
CA LEU A 98 2.86 -4.40 4.65
C LEU A 98 3.69 -5.31 3.75
N LEU A 99 4.71 -4.80 3.09
CA LEU A 99 5.53 -5.57 2.15
C LEU A 99 6.29 -6.73 2.83
N PRO A 100 6.99 -6.55 3.97
CA PRO A 100 7.64 -7.69 4.66
C PRO A 100 6.63 -8.71 5.17
N SER A 101 5.44 -8.29 5.64
CA SER A 101 4.40 -9.21 6.07
C SER A 101 3.87 -10.08 4.92
N LEU A 102 3.68 -9.50 3.74
CA LEU A 102 3.29 -10.23 2.53
C LEU A 102 4.35 -11.24 2.08
N GLN A 103 5.61 -10.83 2.09
CA GLN A 103 6.73 -11.72 1.74
C GLN A 103 6.90 -12.85 2.76
N GLY A 104 6.75 -12.55 4.05
CA GLY A 104 6.78 -13.54 5.12
C GLY A 104 5.68 -14.57 4.99
N ALA A 105 4.45 -14.12 4.76
CA ALA A 105 3.30 -15.01 4.55
C ALA A 105 3.47 -15.91 3.31
N ALA A 106 3.92 -15.34 2.18
CA ALA A 106 4.19 -16.12 0.97
C ALA A 106 5.25 -17.20 1.19
N LYS A 107 6.34 -16.88 1.89
CA LYS A 107 7.40 -17.85 2.24
C LYS A 107 6.89 -18.94 3.17
N ALA A 108 6.10 -18.61 4.19
CA ALA A 108 5.54 -19.58 5.11
C ALA A 108 4.63 -20.59 4.39
N LEU A 109 3.78 -20.11 3.47
CA LEU A 109 2.91 -20.97 2.67
C LEU A 109 3.71 -21.86 1.70
N THR A 110 4.76 -21.33 1.05
CA THR A 110 5.62 -22.11 0.15
C THR A 110 6.43 -23.17 0.91
N GLY A 111 6.94 -22.84 2.09
CA GLY A 111 7.67 -23.78 2.94
C GLY A 111 6.81 -24.96 3.40
N SER A 112 5.53 -24.74 3.66
CA SER A 112 4.57 -25.78 4.02
C SER A 112 4.32 -26.79 2.89
N THR A 113 4.34 -26.34 1.62
CA THR A 113 4.10 -27.20 0.46
C THR A 113 5.32 -28.07 0.10
N VAL A 114 6.54 -27.57 0.34
CA VAL A 114 7.79 -28.31 0.04
C VAL A 114 8.02 -29.44 1.05
N SER A 115 7.57 -29.31 2.29
CA SER A 115 7.70 -30.33 3.33
C SER A 115 6.80 -31.58 3.10
N THR A 116 5.82 -31.50 2.19
CA THR A 116 4.89 -32.59 1.90
C THR A 116 5.48 -33.65 0.95
N GLY A 117 6.68 -33.44 0.40
CA GLY A 117 7.36 -34.35 -0.53
C GLY A 117 8.22 -35.45 0.14
N GLY A 118 8.38 -35.42 1.47
CA GLY A 118 9.10 -36.44 2.27
C GLY A 118 8.15 -37.03 3.31
N ALA A 119 7.76 -38.27 3.14
CA ALA A 119 6.91 -38.99 4.08
C ALA A 119 7.60 -39.09 5.46
N VAL A 120 7.00 -38.51 6.46
CA VAL A 120 6.98 -38.66 7.91
C VAL A 120 6.95 -37.28 8.59
N ASP A 121 5.85 -36.97 9.28
CA ASP A 121 5.51 -35.73 10.00
C ASP A 121 4.72 -34.66 9.22
N ALA A 122 3.88 -35.07 8.26
CA ALA A 122 3.04 -34.15 7.48
C ALA A 122 2.03 -33.32 8.33
N GLY A 123 1.59 -33.85 9.48
CA GLY A 123 0.61 -33.17 10.34
C GLY A 123 1.16 -31.97 11.10
N ALA A 124 2.38 -32.05 11.63
CA ALA A 124 2.98 -30.99 12.42
C ALA A 124 3.49 -29.81 11.57
N SER A 125 4.09 -30.11 10.40
CA SER A 125 4.61 -29.06 9.49
C SER A 125 3.52 -28.24 8.81
N ALA A 126 2.42 -28.89 8.39
CA ALA A 126 1.30 -28.18 7.78
C ALA A 126 0.57 -27.28 8.79
N ALA A 127 0.38 -27.76 10.02
CA ALA A 127 -0.21 -26.98 11.11
C ALA A 127 0.66 -25.76 11.48
N THR A 128 1.99 -25.93 11.52
CA THR A 128 2.94 -24.85 11.86
C THR A 128 3.02 -23.81 10.75
N GLY A 129 3.01 -24.22 9.49
CA GLY A 129 3.05 -23.31 8.36
C GLY A 129 1.76 -22.49 8.20
N GLY A 130 0.59 -23.12 8.42
CA GLY A 130 -0.69 -22.43 8.41
C GLY A 130 -0.80 -21.40 9.52
N SER A 131 -0.46 -21.78 10.77
CA SER A 131 -0.47 -20.85 11.90
C SER A 131 0.53 -19.69 11.74
N ALA A 132 1.71 -19.93 11.16
CA ALA A 132 2.68 -18.89 10.87
C ALA A 132 2.17 -17.92 9.79
N ALA A 133 1.52 -18.40 8.74
CA ALA A 133 0.93 -17.56 7.69
C ALA A 133 -0.26 -16.73 8.24
N GLU A 134 -1.10 -17.34 9.07
CA GLU A 134 -2.23 -16.66 9.71
C GLU A 134 -1.79 -15.50 10.60
N ALA A 135 -0.63 -15.62 11.30
CA ALA A 135 -0.08 -14.54 12.11
C ALA A 135 0.20 -13.26 11.29
N PHE A 136 0.45 -13.39 9.99
CA PHE A 136 0.61 -12.23 9.09
C PHE A 136 -0.71 -11.62 8.63
N THR A 137 -1.82 -12.37 8.67
CA THR A 137 -3.12 -11.91 8.16
C THR A 137 -3.59 -10.63 8.85
N ALA A 138 -3.50 -10.58 10.18
CA ALA A 138 -3.88 -9.39 10.94
C ALA A 138 -3.03 -8.17 10.57
N ARG A 139 -1.71 -8.36 10.39
CA ARG A 139 -0.79 -7.29 10.00
C ARG A 139 -1.05 -6.81 8.58
N ILE A 140 -1.34 -7.71 7.65
CA ILE A 140 -1.68 -7.39 6.26
C ILE A 140 -3.00 -6.61 6.21
N ALA A 141 -4.03 -7.08 6.91
CA ALA A 141 -5.33 -6.42 6.95
C ALA A 141 -5.24 -5.04 7.63
N ALA A 142 -4.57 -4.95 8.78
CA ALA A 142 -4.38 -3.69 9.49
C ALA A 142 -3.54 -2.70 8.68
N GLY A 143 -2.43 -3.15 8.08
CA GLY A 143 -1.57 -2.31 7.25
C GLY A 143 -2.29 -1.79 6.02
N GLY A 144 -3.02 -2.66 5.31
CA GLY A 144 -3.83 -2.26 4.14
C GLY A 144 -4.96 -1.30 4.50
N GLY A 145 -5.69 -1.57 5.59
CA GLY A 145 -6.74 -0.69 6.10
C GLY A 145 -6.21 0.68 6.54
N LEU A 146 -5.09 0.70 7.25
CA LEU A 146 -4.45 1.95 7.68
C LEU A 146 -3.99 2.78 6.48
N VAL A 147 -3.36 2.18 5.49
CA VAL A 147 -2.95 2.86 4.25
C VAL A 147 -4.17 3.46 3.53
N ALA A 148 -5.25 2.69 3.39
CA ALA A 148 -6.48 3.17 2.77
C ALA A 148 -7.08 4.37 3.53
N LEU A 149 -7.12 4.31 4.86
CA LEU A 149 -7.59 5.40 5.71
C LEU A 149 -6.73 6.66 5.55
N ILE A 150 -5.41 6.51 5.60
CA ILE A 150 -4.49 7.65 5.43
C ILE A 150 -4.70 8.33 4.07
N PHE A 151 -4.82 7.56 2.98
CA PHE A 151 -5.08 8.14 1.67
C PHE A 151 -6.45 8.83 1.59
N ALA A 152 -7.50 8.29 2.23
CA ALA A 152 -8.79 8.95 2.32
C ALA A 152 -8.68 10.31 3.03
N VAL A 153 -7.92 10.38 4.13
CA VAL A 153 -7.65 11.63 4.85
C VAL A 153 -6.84 12.61 3.98
N ILE A 154 -5.82 12.15 3.25
CA ILE A 154 -5.04 13.00 2.33
C ILE A 154 -5.94 13.61 1.26
N VAL A 155 -6.82 12.80 0.64
CA VAL A 155 -7.78 13.30 -0.36
C VAL A 155 -8.70 14.35 0.26
N PHE A 156 -9.21 14.11 1.47
CA PHE A 156 -10.04 15.08 2.19
C PHE A 156 -9.29 16.41 2.42
N LEU A 157 -8.04 16.35 2.89
CA LEU A 157 -7.21 17.55 3.09
C LEU A 157 -6.98 18.33 1.79
N MET A 158 -6.76 17.62 0.68
CA MET A 158 -6.56 18.27 -0.63
C MET A 158 -7.82 18.96 -1.16
N VAL A 159 -9.00 18.44 -0.84
CA VAL A 159 -10.28 19.02 -1.25
C VAL A 159 -10.65 20.22 -0.38
N PHE A 160 -10.56 20.09 0.93
CA PHE A 160 -11.01 21.12 1.87
C PHE A 160 -9.96 22.16 2.21
N LYS A 161 -8.67 21.89 1.98
CA LYS A 161 -7.53 22.81 2.20
C LYS A 161 -7.59 23.60 3.52
N PRO A 162 -7.69 22.93 4.68
CA PRO A 162 -7.78 23.65 5.94
C PRO A 162 -6.52 24.46 6.21
N GLY A 163 -6.66 25.74 6.53
CA GLY A 163 -5.55 26.63 6.85
C GLY A 163 -4.84 27.23 5.64
N SER A 164 -5.52 27.31 4.49
CA SER A 164 -5.09 28.11 3.34
C SER A 164 -5.67 29.51 3.38
#